data_ddd831bcb653a65efbd913cce2b9cbc6
#
_entry.id   ddd831bcb653a65efbd913cce2b9cbc6
#
_cell.length_a   1.000
_cell.length_b   1.000
_cell.length_c   1.000
_cell.angle_alpha   90.00
_cell.angle_beta   90.00
_cell.angle_gamma   90.00
#
_symmetry.space_group_name_H-M   'P 1'
#
loop_
_entity.id
_entity.type
_entity.pdbx_description
1 polymer ?
#
loop_
_entity_poly.entity_id
_entity_poly.type
_entity_poly.pdbx_seq_one_letter_code
_entity_poly.pdbx_strand_id
1 'polypeptide(L)'
;MKTYLKAFCLKRFWLLLLLPAAFLLDFAARQSADFAEWYAVTIYPVYAQFFSAITGVFPFSVGEFCLIALVLFILAYLIHGVYKLIRHKEGRFAYFVRFLSVPVLIATCIAFLCVTNYGTNHRRYSFAAVSGLTVRESSAKELYDVCAYLINEANTLRENLPEDENGVFQLSNDVFLDADEAKSSFNNLHDTYSTLYTNGKPKPVLFSEVMSYLDISGIYCPFTFEANVNVHMNDVLIPVTMCHELSHLSGYMREDEANFIAFLACLQSDDPEFRYSGVYLASVHAMNALLTVDSDLWNQADALKSDALRRDIRSNNAYWKQYETPVSEVSDRVNDAYLKANGQENGLRSYGRMVDLLLAYYRDELQ
;
A
#
# COMPACT_ATOMS: atom_id res chain seq x y z
N MET A 1 37.93 -13.88 -29.08
CA MET A 1 36.84 -14.45 -28.25
C MET A 1 37.10 -14.32 -26.74
N LYS A 2 38.24 -14.76 -26.18
CA LYS A 2 38.58 -14.63 -24.73
C LYS A 2 38.63 -13.18 -24.24
N THR A 3 39.08 -12.22 -25.04
CA THR A 3 39.22 -10.80 -24.66
C THR A 3 37.89 -10.07 -24.57
N TYR A 4 36.94 -10.37 -25.47
CA TYR A 4 35.57 -9.79 -25.42
C TYR A 4 34.74 -10.38 -24.28
N LEU A 5 34.92 -11.66 -23.95
CA LEU A 5 34.28 -12.27 -22.78
C LEU A 5 34.78 -11.62 -21.48
N LYS A 6 36.09 -11.38 -21.34
CA LYS A 6 36.67 -10.68 -20.16
C LYS A 6 36.15 -9.26 -20.00
N ALA A 7 36.12 -8.47 -21.08
CA ALA A 7 35.67 -7.08 -21.01
C ALA A 7 34.15 -6.96 -20.73
N PHE A 8 33.36 -7.88 -21.29
CA PHE A 8 31.93 -7.90 -21.10
C PHE A 8 31.52 -8.41 -19.70
N CYS A 9 32.21 -9.42 -19.18
CA CYS A 9 31.97 -9.92 -17.81
C CYS A 9 32.41 -8.88 -16.77
N LEU A 10 33.57 -8.27 -16.88
CA LEU A 10 34.06 -7.31 -15.89
C LEU A 10 33.15 -6.11 -15.70
N LYS A 11 32.63 -5.51 -16.77
CA LYS A 11 31.73 -4.33 -16.67
C LYS A 11 30.38 -4.59 -16.05
N ARG A 12 29.86 -5.81 -16.09
CA ARG A 12 28.55 -6.17 -15.52
C ARG A 12 28.64 -6.64 -14.08
N PHE A 13 29.74 -7.26 -13.68
CA PHE A 13 29.92 -7.75 -12.31
C PHE A 13 29.94 -6.63 -11.25
N TRP A 14 30.19 -5.38 -11.63
CA TRP A 14 30.04 -4.25 -10.71
C TRP A 14 28.60 -4.12 -10.16
N LEU A 15 27.59 -4.50 -10.93
CA LEU A 15 26.19 -4.51 -10.46
C LEU A 15 25.97 -5.49 -9.30
N LEU A 16 26.78 -6.55 -9.19
CA LEU A 16 26.69 -7.46 -8.05
C LEU A 16 27.09 -6.81 -6.73
N LEU A 17 27.81 -5.69 -6.75
CA LEU A 17 28.13 -4.90 -5.56
C LEU A 17 26.88 -4.24 -4.96
N LEU A 18 25.78 -4.15 -5.71
CA LEU A 18 24.51 -3.68 -5.18
C LEU A 18 23.93 -4.65 -4.12
N LEU A 19 24.24 -5.97 -4.19
CA LEU A 19 23.77 -6.90 -3.15
C LEU A 19 24.41 -6.63 -1.78
N PRO A 20 25.75 -6.57 -1.62
CA PRO A 20 26.33 -6.19 -0.34
C PRO A 20 25.92 -4.78 0.09
N ALA A 21 25.73 -3.84 -0.84
CA ALA A 21 25.26 -2.50 -0.51
C ALA A 21 23.82 -2.54 0.04
N ALA A 22 22.90 -3.29 -0.59
CA ALA A 22 21.55 -3.51 -0.08
C ALA A 22 21.58 -4.18 1.30
N PHE A 23 22.40 -5.22 1.46
CA PHE A 23 22.54 -5.90 2.75
C PHE A 23 23.06 -4.96 3.86
N LEU A 24 24.07 -4.15 3.57
CA LEU A 24 24.61 -3.19 4.54
C LEU A 24 23.60 -2.13 4.92
N LEU A 25 22.81 -1.64 3.96
CA LEU A 25 21.74 -0.66 4.21
C LEU A 25 20.63 -1.27 5.08
N ASP A 26 20.12 -2.44 4.72
CA ASP A 26 19.07 -3.14 5.52
C ASP A 26 19.58 -3.50 6.91
N PHE A 27 20.86 -3.95 7.01
CA PHE A 27 21.49 -4.22 8.30
C PHE A 27 21.59 -2.95 9.16
N ALA A 28 22.03 -1.82 8.60
CA ALA A 28 22.12 -0.57 9.34
C ALA A 28 20.73 -0.09 9.81
N ALA A 29 19.72 -0.19 8.95
CA ALA A 29 18.35 0.17 9.29
C ALA A 29 17.75 -0.74 10.40
N ARG A 30 18.09 -2.04 10.40
CA ARG A 30 17.69 -2.97 11.48
C ARG A 30 18.37 -2.70 12.80
N GLN A 31 19.59 -2.20 12.80
CA GLN A 31 20.35 -1.92 14.02
C GLN A 31 20.04 -0.56 14.64
N SER A 32 19.50 0.38 13.86
CA SER A 32 19.23 1.75 14.33
C SER A 32 17.97 2.33 13.69
N ALA A 33 16.93 2.50 14.51
CA ALA A 33 15.72 3.21 14.12
C ALA A 33 16.01 4.69 13.80
N ASP A 34 16.99 5.31 14.49
CA ASP A 34 17.45 6.67 14.19
C ASP A 34 18.00 6.78 12.76
N PHE A 35 18.80 5.80 12.34
CA PHE A 35 19.32 5.75 10.97
C PHE A 35 18.18 5.55 9.95
N ALA A 36 17.26 4.66 10.23
CA ALA A 36 16.13 4.41 9.34
C ALA A 36 15.22 5.64 9.23
N GLU A 37 14.97 6.34 10.34
CA GLU A 37 14.19 7.59 10.33
C GLU A 37 14.93 8.70 9.57
N TRP A 38 16.23 8.90 9.84
CA TRP A 38 17.03 9.85 9.07
C TRP A 38 16.97 9.59 7.57
N TYR A 39 17.08 8.31 7.16
CA TYR A 39 16.94 7.92 5.76
C TYR A 39 15.55 8.25 5.21
N ALA A 40 14.49 7.91 5.95
CA ALA A 40 13.10 8.09 5.54
C ALA A 40 12.71 9.57 5.38
N VAL A 41 13.29 10.48 6.20
CA VAL A 41 12.94 11.91 6.14
C VAL A 41 13.93 12.76 5.34
N THR A 42 15.15 12.26 5.06
CA THR A 42 16.19 13.06 4.41
C THR A 42 16.53 12.54 3.01
N ILE A 43 16.70 11.23 2.86
CA ILE A 43 17.17 10.62 1.61
C ILE A 43 16.00 10.18 0.73
N TYR A 44 15.09 9.38 1.30
CA TYR A 44 13.96 8.83 0.57
C TYR A 44 13.10 9.90 -0.12
N PRO A 45 12.69 11.02 0.53
CA PRO A 45 11.81 12.00 -0.10
C PRO A 45 12.42 12.66 -1.34
N VAL A 46 13.76 12.83 -1.38
CA VAL A 46 14.43 13.50 -2.50
C VAL A 46 14.15 12.77 -3.82
N TYR A 47 14.35 11.48 -3.86
CA TYR A 47 14.11 10.71 -5.10
C TYR A 47 12.64 10.28 -5.24
N ALA A 48 11.93 10.01 -4.15
CA ALA A 48 10.51 9.70 -4.21
C ALA A 48 9.70 10.86 -4.81
N GLN A 49 9.92 12.09 -4.35
CA GLN A 49 9.27 13.29 -4.88
C GLN A 49 9.68 13.57 -6.33
N PHE A 50 10.96 13.36 -6.67
CA PHE A 50 11.45 13.55 -8.03
C PHE A 50 10.81 12.57 -9.00
N PHE A 51 10.84 11.28 -8.71
CA PHE A 51 10.30 10.26 -9.61
C PHE A 51 8.77 10.29 -9.66
N SER A 52 8.09 10.49 -8.53
CA SER A 52 6.61 10.60 -8.53
C SER A 52 6.12 11.83 -9.30
N ALA A 53 6.89 12.95 -9.32
CA ALA A 53 6.56 14.08 -10.15
C ALA A 53 6.69 13.76 -11.65
N ILE A 54 7.69 12.99 -12.06
CA ILE A 54 7.87 12.56 -13.46
C ILE A 54 6.74 11.59 -13.86
N THR A 55 6.52 10.54 -13.08
CA THR A 55 5.47 9.56 -13.39
C THR A 55 4.09 10.18 -13.28
N GLY A 56 3.90 11.16 -12.39
CA GLY A 56 2.66 11.92 -12.20
C GLY A 56 2.17 12.72 -13.41
N VAL A 57 3.03 12.94 -14.43
CA VAL A 57 2.61 13.56 -15.71
C VAL A 57 1.65 12.66 -16.50
N PHE A 58 1.76 11.34 -16.31
CA PHE A 58 0.93 10.36 -17.01
C PHE A 58 -0.38 10.10 -16.26
N PRO A 59 -1.54 10.10 -16.93
CA PRO A 59 -2.84 9.84 -16.29
C PRO A 59 -3.10 8.35 -16.03
N PHE A 60 -2.14 7.48 -16.31
CA PHE A 60 -2.22 6.03 -16.15
C PHE A 60 -1.02 5.51 -15.36
N SER A 61 -1.11 4.30 -14.82
CA SER A 61 -0.03 3.64 -14.11
C SER A 61 1.13 3.29 -15.05
N VAL A 62 2.26 3.97 -14.91
CA VAL A 62 3.51 3.63 -15.61
C VAL A 62 4.03 2.28 -15.10
N GLY A 63 3.85 1.99 -13.80
CA GLY A 63 4.20 0.71 -13.19
C GLY A 63 3.52 -0.48 -13.85
N GLU A 64 2.22 -0.35 -14.15
CA GLU A 64 1.46 -1.38 -14.87
C GLU A 64 2.04 -1.66 -16.26
N PHE A 65 2.32 -0.60 -17.04
CA PHE A 65 2.94 -0.78 -18.35
C PHE A 65 4.37 -1.34 -18.26
N CYS A 66 5.14 -0.95 -17.25
CA CYS A 66 6.46 -1.53 -16.99
C CYS A 66 6.36 -3.02 -16.65
N LEU A 67 5.36 -3.43 -15.87
CA LEU A 67 5.12 -4.83 -15.54
C LEU A 67 4.77 -5.65 -16.79
N ILE A 68 3.85 -5.15 -17.63
CA ILE A 68 3.50 -5.79 -18.90
C ILE A 68 4.74 -5.93 -19.79
N ALA A 69 5.50 -4.84 -19.95
CA ALA A 69 6.72 -4.84 -20.75
C ALA A 69 7.76 -5.83 -20.21
N LEU A 70 7.89 -5.94 -18.88
CA LEU A 70 8.79 -6.89 -18.22
C LEU A 70 8.37 -8.34 -18.50
N VAL A 71 7.09 -8.67 -18.42
CA VAL A 71 6.56 -10.02 -18.72
C VAL A 71 6.85 -10.38 -20.19
N LEU A 72 6.54 -9.48 -21.11
CA LEU A 72 6.81 -9.67 -22.55
C LEU A 72 8.32 -9.82 -22.80
N PHE A 73 9.15 -9.02 -22.13
CA PHE A 73 10.60 -9.14 -22.23
C PHE A 73 11.11 -10.48 -21.72
N ILE A 74 10.61 -10.95 -20.57
CA ILE A 74 11.00 -12.27 -20.01
C ILE A 74 10.63 -13.38 -20.98
N LEU A 75 9.42 -13.38 -21.53
CA LEU A 75 8.98 -14.38 -22.50
C LEU A 75 9.87 -14.38 -23.76
N ALA A 76 10.09 -13.20 -24.35
CA ALA A 76 10.96 -13.06 -25.51
C ALA A 76 12.41 -13.49 -25.21
N TYR A 77 12.91 -13.13 -24.03
CA TYR A 77 14.25 -13.49 -23.57
C TYR A 77 14.42 -15.02 -23.43
N LEU A 78 13.44 -15.68 -22.82
CA LEU A 78 13.44 -17.14 -22.66
C LEU A 78 13.37 -17.85 -24.02
N ILE A 79 12.43 -17.45 -24.88
CA ILE A 79 12.28 -18.03 -26.22
C ILE A 79 13.58 -17.87 -27.01
N HIS A 80 14.13 -16.65 -27.06
CA HIS A 80 15.37 -16.36 -27.77
C HIS A 80 16.57 -17.13 -27.19
N GLY A 81 16.67 -17.20 -25.86
CA GLY A 81 17.72 -17.90 -25.15
C GLY A 81 17.73 -19.39 -25.45
N VAL A 82 16.56 -20.04 -25.34
CA VAL A 82 16.39 -21.47 -25.66
C VAL A 82 16.68 -21.74 -27.14
N TYR A 83 16.15 -20.90 -28.04
CA TYR A 83 16.46 -21.02 -29.48
C TYR A 83 17.97 -20.97 -29.76
N LYS A 84 18.68 -20.03 -29.17
CA LYS A 84 20.16 -19.93 -29.35
C LYS A 84 20.91 -21.09 -28.73
N LEU A 85 20.51 -21.57 -27.55
CA LEU A 85 21.12 -22.75 -26.90
C LEU A 85 20.97 -24.03 -27.76
N ILE A 86 19.87 -24.17 -28.49
CA ILE A 86 19.65 -25.30 -29.39
C ILE A 86 20.50 -25.17 -30.66
N ARG A 87 20.57 -23.95 -31.25
CA ARG A 87 21.23 -23.69 -32.53
C ARG A 87 22.75 -23.61 -32.46
N HIS A 88 23.30 -23.06 -31.38
CA HIS A 88 24.76 -22.93 -31.22
C HIS A 88 25.39 -24.24 -30.76
N LYS A 89 26.13 -24.90 -31.66
CA LYS A 89 26.87 -26.15 -31.31
C LYS A 89 28.19 -25.85 -30.60
N GLU A 90 28.84 -24.74 -30.95
CA GLU A 90 30.11 -24.31 -30.32
C GLU A 90 29.86 -23.23 -29.27
N GLY A 91 30.55 -23.33 -28.11
CA GLY A 91 30.47 -22.34 -27.05
C GLY A 91 29.17 -22.31 -26.25
N ARG A 92 28.36 -23.35 -26.28
CA ARG A 92 27.07 -23.46 -25.54
C ARG A 92 27.20 -23.13 -24.07
N PHE A 93 28.25 -23.59 -23.39
CA PHE A 93 28.45 -23.33 -21.97
C PHE A 93 28.67 -21.83 -21.69
N ALA A 94 29.50 -21.17 -22.49
CA ALA A 94 29.73 -19.74 -22.34
C ALA A 94 28.46 -18.92 -22.62
N TYR A 95 27.65 -19.35 -23.59
CA TYR A 95 26.35 -18.74 -23.86
C TYR A 95 25.37 -18.97 -22.71
N PHE A 96 25.29 -20.19 -22.17
CA PHE A 96 24.45 -20.54 -21.04
C PHE A 96 24.78 -19.71 -19.79
N VAL A 97 26.08 -19.58 -19.46
CA VAL A 97 26.51 -18.72 -18.33
C VAL A 97 26.12 -17.25 -18.55
N ARG A 98 26.26 -16.77 -19.79
CA ARG A 98 25.80 -15.41 -20.14
C ARG A 98 24.30 -15.25 -20.06
N PHE A 99 23.56 -16.25 -20.51
CA PHE A 99 22.09 -16.29 -20.43
C PHE A 99 21.62 -16.25 -18.97
N LEU A 100 22.21 -17.03 -18.08
CA LEU A 100 21.88 -17.02 -16.65
C LEU A 100 22.35 -15.75 -15.93
N SER A 101 23.39 -15.07 -16.39
CA SER A 101 23.91 -13.87 -15.73
C SER A 101 22.95 -12.68 -15.79
N VAL A 102 22.12 -12.57 -16.85
CA VAL A 102 21.20 -11.44 -17.00
C VAL A 102 20.08 -11.43 -15.95
N PRO A 103 19.32 -12.53 -15.74
CA PRO A 103 18.30 -12.56 -14.68
C PRO A 103 18.90 -12.37 -13.28
N VAL A 104 20.12 -12.88 -13.02
CA VAL A 104 20.80 -12.65 -11.74
C VAL A 104 21.10 -11.16 -11.52
N LEU A 105 21.59 -10.46 -12.55
CA LEU A 105 21.84 -9.02 -12.45
C LEU A 105 20.55 -8.20 -12.29
N ILE A 106 19.47 -8.58 -13.01
CA ILE A 106 18.16 -7.95 -12.85
C ILE A 106 17.65 -8.17 -11.43
N ALA A 107 17.68 -9.39 -10.91
CA ALA A 107 17.28 -9.70 -9.54
C ALA A 107 18.10 -8.92 -8.50
N THR A 108 19.39 -8.73 -8.74
CA THR A 108 20.28 -7.90 -7.91
C THR A 108 19.82 -6.44 -7.88
N CYS A 109 19.50 -5.87 -9.04
CA CYS A 109 19.00 -4.49 -9.13
C CYS A 109 17.64 -4.34 -8.43
N ILE A 110 16.72 -5.28 -8.66
CA ILE A 110 15.41 -5.31 -8.01
C ILE A 110 15.58 -5.37 -6.49
N ALA A 111 16.41 -6.30 -5.98
CA ALA A 111 16.65 -6.45 -4.54
C ALA A 111 17.22 -5.15 -3.92
N PHE A 112 18.16 -4.50 -4.59
CA PHE A 112 18.70 -3.21 -4.14
C PHE A 112 17.61 -2.13 -4.10
N LEU A 113 16.82 -1.99 -5.17
CA LEU A 113 15.73 -1.02 -5.23
C LEU A 113 14.62 -1.32 -4.21
N CYS A 114 14.31 -2.59 -3.96
CA CYS A 114 13.36 -2.96 -2.90
C CYS A 114 13.86 -2.50 -1.53
N VAL A 115 15.13 -2.67 -1.21
CA VAL A 115 15.68 -2.24 0.08
C VAL A 115 15.70 -0.71 0.18
N THR A 116 16.17 -0.01 -0.85
CA THR A 116 16.27 1.45 -0.82
C THR A 116 14.91 2.14 -0.84
N ASN A 117 13.97 1.67 -1.67
CA ASN A 117 12.72 2.39 -1.93
C ASN A 117 11.57 1.95 -1.01
N TYR A 118 11.74 0.84 -0.29
CA TYR A 118 10.70 0.25 0.52
C TYR A 118 11.22 -0.32 1.85
N GLY A 119 12.15 -1.28 1.81
CA GLY A 119 12.56 -2.07 2.97
C GLY A 119 13.13 -1.24 4.12
N THR A 120 13.94 -0.22 3.83
CA THR A 120 14.54 0.66 4.83
C THR A 120 13.47 1.44 5.60
N ASN A 121 12.41 1.89 4.91
CA ASN A 121 11.32 2.67 5.50
C ASN A 121 10.42 1.84 6.46
N HIS A 122 10.40 0.52 6.36
CA HIS A 122 9.75 -0.32 7.38
C HIS A 122 10.38 -0.25 8.75
N ARG A 123 11.65 0.19 8.83
CA ARG A 123 12.45 0.22 10.07
C ARG A 123 12.44 1.59 10.76
N ARG A 124 11.78 2.60 10.15
CA ARG A 124 11.65 3.93 10.73
C ARG A 124 10.83 3.92 12.03
N TYR A 125 10.83 5.04 12.74
CA TYR A 125 9.94 5.23 13.88
C TYR A 125 8.48 4.98 13.51
N SER A 126 7.70 4.52 14.50
CA SER A 126 6.25 4.37 14.31
C SER A 126 5.58 5.73 14.15
N PHE A 127 4.46 5.76 13.42
CA PHE A 127 3.67 6.97 13.28
C PHE A 127 3.23 7.52 14.66
N ALA A 128 2.89 6.66 15.61
CA ALA A 128 2.60 7.08 16.98
C ALA A 128 3.76 7.88 17.61
N ALA A 129 5.00 7.41 17.44
CA ALA A 129 6.18 8.11 17.99
C ALA A 129 6.43 9.46 17.31
N VAL A 130 6.15 9.58 16.00
CA VAL A 130 6.36 10.82 15.23
C VAL A 130 5.22 11.81 15.44
N SER A 131 3.98 11.34 15.58
CA SER A 131 2.78 12.16 15.76
C SER A 131 2.53 12.61 17.19
N GLY A 132 3.22 12.00 18.17
CA GLY A 132 3.00 12.28 19.60
C GLY A 132 1.78 11.55 20.17
N LEU A 133 1.12 10.69 19.42
CA LEU A 133 -0.01 9.88 19.91
C LEU A 133 0.46 8.89 20.97
N THR A 134 -0.18 8.90 22.14
CA THR A 134 0.14 7.99 23.23
C THR A 134 -0.67 6.70 23.11
N VAL A 135 -0.06 5.68 22.52
CA VAL A 135 -0.64 4.33 22.47
C VAL A 135 -0.46 3.62 23.82
N ARG A 136 -1.56 3.11 24.38
CA ARG A 136 -1.59 2.30 25.60
C ARG A 136 -2.65 1.22 25.52
N GLU A 137 -2.62 0.26 26.41
CA GLU A 137 -3.74 -0.67 26.57
C GLU A 137 -5.04 0.08 26.84
N SER A 138 -6.09 -0.34 26.14
CA SER A 138 -7.43 0.21 26.25
C SER A 138 -8.43 -0.88 26.64
N SER A 139 -9.48 -0.48 27.35
CA SER A 139 -10.54 -1.39 27.74
C SER A 139 -11.50 -1.68 26.59
N ALA A 140 -12.27 -2.78 26.69
CA ALA A 140 -13.34 -3.08 25.76
C ALA A 140 -14.39 -1.94 25.68
N LYS A 141 -14.61 -1.22 26.81
CA LYS A 141 -15.51 -0.08 26.85
C LYS A 141 -14.98 1.12 26.05
N GLU A 142 -13.69 1.45 26.16
CA GLU A 142 -13.06 2.50 25.33
C GLU A 142 -13.16 2.16 23.85
N LEU A 143 -12.94 0.89 23.50
CA LEU A 143 -13.06 0.42 22.11
C LEU A 143 -14.53 0.52 21.63
N TYR A 144 -15.50 0.16 22.46
CA TYR A 144 -16.93 0.33 22.16
C TYR A 144 -17.27 1.80 21.92
N ASP A 145 -16.76 2.72 22.74
CA ASP A 145 -17.06 4.15 22.60
C ASP A 145 -16.54 4.71 21.29
N VAL A 146 -15.33 4.30 20.85
CA VAL A 146 -14.80 4.62 19.52
C VAL A 146 -15.64 3.99 18.41
N CYS A 147 -16.06 2.72 18.53
CA CYS A 147 -16.95 2.08 17.56
C CYS A 147 -18.28 2.84 17.42
N ALA A 148 -18.92 3.18 18.56
CA ALA A 148 -20.18 3.90 18.56
C ALA A 148 -20.04 5.30 17.93
N TYR A 149 -18.96 6.01 18.24
CA TYR A 149 -18.66 7.32 17.65
C TYR A 149 -18.50 7.21 16.12
N LEU A 150 -17.63 6.31 15.64
CA LEU A 150 -17.39 6.14 14.21
C LEU A 150 -18.64 5.69 13.44
N ILE A 151 -19.46 4.81 14.02
CA ILE A 151 -20.73 4.39 13.39
C ILE A 151 -21.70 5.56 13.28
N ASN A 152 -21.83 6.38 14.31
CA ASN A 152 -22.73 7.54 14.29
C ASN A 152 -22.24 8.58 13.28
N GLU A 153 -20.94 8.83 13.22
CA GLU A 153 -20.35 9.74 12.22
C GLU A 153 -20.57 9.19 10.80
N ALA A 154 -20.31 7.89 10.57
CA ALA A 154 -20.58 7.25 9.29
C ALA A 154 -22.06 7.35 8.89
N ASN A 155 -22.99 7.13 9.81
CA ASN A 155 -24.42 7.29 9.56
C ASN A 155 -24.75 8.70 9.12
N THR A 156 -24.24 9.71 9.87
CA THR A 156 -24.49 11.14 9.60
C THR A 156 -23.95 11.56 8.24
N LEU A 157 -22.72 11.19 7.93
CA LEU A 157 -22.13 11.49 6.63
C LEU A 157 -22.92 10.84 5.50
N ARG A 158 -23.33 9.57 5.68
CA ARG A 158 -24.00 8.78 4.64
C ARG A 158 -25.41 9.29 4.26
N GLU A 159 -26.09 10.04 5.13
CA GLU A 159 -27.49 10.48 4.92
C GLU A 159 -27.69 11.27 3.61
N ASN A 160 -26.70 12.06 3.19
CA ASN A 160 -26.84 12.97 2.06
C ASN A 160 -25.90 12.62 0.90
N LEU A 161 -25.25 11.46 0.93
CA LEU A 161 -24.34 11.03 -0.14
C LEU A 161 -25.09 10.37 -1.29
N PRO A 162 -24.56 10.46 -2.51
CA PRO A 162 -25.12 9.79 -3.67
C PRO A 162 -25.18 8.27 -3.48
N GLU A 163 -26.17 7.67 -4.12
CA GLU A 163 -26.35 6.22 -4.12
C GLU A 163 -26.82 5.72 -5.48
N ASP A 164 -26.50 4.48 -5.76
CA ASP A 164 -26.96 3.77 -6.95
C ASP A 164 -28.43 3.36 -6.86
N GLU A 165 -28.94 2.67 -7.87
CA GLU A 165 -30.32 2.15 -7.93
C GLU A 165 -30.68 1.15 -6.80
N ASN A 166 -29.65 0.58 -6.15
CA ASN A 166 -29.79 -0.36 -5.03
C ASN A 166 -29.64 0.33 -3.66
N GLY A 167 -29.44 1.65 -3.64
CA GLY A 167 -29.20 2.43 -2.45
C GLY A 167 -27.81 2.21 -1.84
N VAL A 168 -26.84 1.76 -2.63
CA VAL A 168 -25.42 1.63 -2.25
C VAL A 168 -24.70 2.94 -2.58
N PHE A 169 -23.80 3.36 -1.72
CA PHE A 169 -22.98 4.55 -1.93
C PHE A 169 -22.27 4.53 -3.30
N GLN A 170 -22.31 5.66 -4.00
CA GLN A 170 -21.65 5.86 -5.27
C GLN A 170 -20.92 7.22 -5.27
N LEU A 171 -19.69 7.25 -5.80
CA LEU A 171 -18.93 8.48 -5.98
C LEU A 171 -19.55 9.39 -7.05
N SER A 172 -19.56 10.69 -6.78
CA SER A 172 -20.09 11.71 -7.70
C SER A 172 -19.11 12.09 -8.80
N ASN A 173 -17.82 12.07 -8.48
CA ASN A 173 -16.76 12.51 -9.36
C ASN A 173 -16.21 11.39 -10.24
N ASP A 174 -15.48 11.76 -11.28
CA ASP A 174 -14.62 10.80 -11.95
C ASP A 174 -13.34 10.54 -11.14
N VAL A 175 -12.74 9.40 -11.37
CA VAL A 175 -11.56 8.93 -10.64
C VAL A 175 -10.36 9.89 -10.68
N PHE A 176 -10.25 10.76 -11.68
CA PHE A 176 -9.14 11.70 -11.77
C PHE A 176 -9.35 12.93 -10.88
N LEU A 177 -10.60 13.37 -10.71
CA LEU A 177 -10.98 14.40 -9.74
C LEU A 177 -10.79 13.88 -8.32
N ASP A 178 -11.21 12.65 -8.05
CA ASP A 178 -10.96 12.01 -6.75
C ASP A 178 -9.47 11.85 -6.46
N ALA A 179 -8.65 11.56 -7.47
CA ALA A 179 -7.19 11.50 -7.30
C ALA A 179 -6.57 12.87 -6.99
N ASP A 180 -7.14 13.97 -7.51
CA ASP A 180 -6.74 15.33 -7.17
C ASP A 180 -7.14 15.68 -5.74
N GLU A 181 -8.36 15.34 -5.33
CA GLU A 181 -8.85 15.52 -3.97
C GLU A 181 -8.03 14.71 -2.96
N ALA A 182 -7.76 13.42 -3.25
CA ALA A 182 -6.92 12.57 -2.40
C ALA A 182 -5.54 13.18 -2.17
N LYS A 183 -4.91 13.71 -3.22
CA LYS A 183 -3.62 14.39 -3.09
C LYS A 183 -3.72 15.66 -2.26
N SER A 184 -4.77 16.47 -2.46
CA SER A 184 -4.98 17.73 -1.75
C SER A 184 -5.18 17.45 -0.25
N SER A 185 -6.13 16.59 0.09
CA SER A 185 -6.46 16.25 1.48
C SER A 185 -5.29 15.57 2.19
N PHE A 186 -4.55 14.68 1.50
CA PHE A 186 -3.33 14.09 2.05
C PHE A 186 -2.26 15.14 2.36
N ASN A 187 -2.02 16.09 1.46
CA ASN A 187 -1.01 17.12 1.66
C ASN A 187 -1.42 18.16 2.71
N ASN A 188 -2.71 18.33 3.01
CA ASN A 188 -3.18 19.17 4.13
C ASN A 188 -2.70 18.63 5.49
N LEU A 189 -2.40 17.32 5.59
CA LEU A 189 -1.79 16.75 6.79
C LEU A 189 -0.39 17.31 7.09
N HIS A 190 0.30 17.87 6.09
CA HIS A 190 1.65 18.40 6.25
C HIS A 190 1.75 19.50 7.30
N ASP A 191 0.71 20.29 7.47
CA ASP A 191 0.68 21.37 8.47
C ASP A 191 0.76 20.82 9.91
N THR A 192 0.21 19.62 10.13
CA THR A 192 0.25 18.95 11.44
C THR A 192 1.40 17.92 11.52
N TYR A 193 1.63 17.20 10.44
CA TYR A 193 2.62 16.12 10.36
C TYR A 193 3.57 16.37 9.20
N SER A 194 4.66 17.08 9.44
CA SER A 194 5.60 17.59 8.42
C SER A 194 6.24 16.50 7.54
N THR A 195 6.15 15.23 7.92
CA THR A 195 6.63 14.09 7.14
C THR A 195 5.61 13.54 6.14
N LEU A 196 4.35 14.00 6.22
CA LEU A 196 3.27 13.60 5.32
C LEU A 196 3.14 14.60 4.17
N TYR A 197 3.81 14.32 3.07
CA TYR A 197 3.74 15.12 1.85
C TYR A 197 4.15 14.29 0.63
N THR A 198 3.46 14.50 -0.49
CA THR A 198 3.82 13.87 -1.75
C THR A 198 3.53 14.75 -2.98
N ASN A 199 4.40 14.68 -3.99
CA ASN A 199 4.15 15.21 -5.33
C ASN A 199 3.31 14.25 -6.18
N GLY A 200 3.26 12.98 -5.79
CA GLY A 200 2.51 11.95 -6.49
C GLY A 200 1.01 12.16 -6.41
N LYS A 201 0.30 11.52 -7.32
CA LYS A 201 -1.15 11.49 -7.45
C LYS A 201 -1.59 10.03 -7.58
N PRO A 202 -2.67 9.60 -6.92
CA PRO A 202 -3.19 8.25 -7.13
C PRO A 202 -3.56 8.02 -8.60
N LYS A 203 -3.41 6.79 -9.05
CA LYS A 203 -3.66 6.41 -10.45
C LYS A 203 -4.55 5.19 -10.54
N PRO A 204 -5.61 5.25 -11.36
CA PRO A 204 -6.39 4.08 -11.65
C PRO A 204 -5.57 3.06 -12.43
N VAL A 205 -5.68 1.79 -12.07
CA VAL A 205 -5.09 0.65 -12.77
C VAL A 205 -6.06 0.20 -13.86
N LEU A 206 -5.59 0.00 -15.09
CA LEU A 206 -6.42 -0.47 -16.22
C LEU A 206 -6.95 -1.89 -15.97
N PHE A 207 -6.11 -2.77 -15.40
CA PHE A 207 -6.49 -4.14 -15.05
C PHE A 207 -6.93 -4.26 -13.59
N SER A 208 -7.75 -3.31 -13.11
CA SER A 208 -8.27 -3.28 -11.74
C SER A 208 -8.99 -4.57 -11.36
N GLU A 209 -9.74 -5.18 -12.27
CA GLU A 209 -10.40 -6.47 -12.02
C GLU A 209 -9.39 -7.60 -11.72
N VAL A 210 -8.21 -7.58 -12.36
CA VAL A 210 -7.13 -8.54 -12.03
C VAL A 210 -6.62 -8.32 -10.61
N MET A 211 -6.55 -7.05 -10.15
CA MET A 211 -6.20 -6.76 -8.75
C MET A 211 -7.23 -7.36 -7.79
N SER A 212 -8.53 -7.31 -8.13
CA SER A 212 -9.59 -7.92 -7.32
C SER A 212 -9.41 -9.44 -7.18
N TYR A 213 -9.04 -10.15 -8.26
CA TYR A 213 -8.70 -11.59 -8.17
C TYR A 213 -7.47 -11.88 -7.32
N LEU A 214 -6.61 -10.87 -7.08
CA LEU A 214 -5.43 -10.97 -6.22
C LEU A 214 -5.70 -10.46 -4.79
N ASP A 215 -6.94 -10.08 -4.46
CA ASP A 215 -7.34 -9.44 -3.20
C ASP A 215 -6.53 -8.15 -2.91
N ILE A 216 -6.34 -7.31 -3.94
CA ILE A 216 -5.57 -6.09 -3.88
C ILE A 216 -6.47 -4.88 -4.15
N SER A 217 -6.64 -4.00 -3.16
CA SER A 217 -7.36 -2.73 -3.29
C SER A 217 -6.49 -1.62 -3.89
N GLY A 218 -5.21 -1.59 -3.55
CA GLY A 218 -4.22 -0.65 -4.06
C GLY A 218 -2.82 -1.23 -3.98
N ILE A 219 -1.86 -0.60 -4.65
CA ILE A 219 -0.46 -0.98 -4.58
C ILE A 219 0.48 0.20 -4.83
N TYR A 220 1.30 0.53 -3.86
CA TYR A 220 2.43 1.40 -4.06
C TYR A 220 3.52 0.68 -4.89
N CYS A 221 3.89 1.27 -6.02
CA CYS A 221 4.99 0.75 -6.84
C CYS A 221 6.32 1.43 -6.49
N PRO A 222 7.23 0.77 -5.77
CA PRO A 222 8.50 1.39 -5.33
C PRO A 222 9.49 1.61 -6.47
N PHE A 223 9.23 1.12 -7.67
CA PHE A 223 10.10 1.26 -8.84
C PHE A 223 9.76 2.51 -9.68
N THR A 224 8.50 2.92 -9.66
CA THR A 224 7.97 4.07 -10.39
C THR A 224 7.48 5.18 -9.46
N PHE A 225 7.46 4.93 -8.14
CA PHE A 225 6.94 5.83 -7.11
C PHE A 225 5.51 6.28 -7.40
N GLU A 226 4.65 5.30 -7.65
CA GLU A 226 3.24 5.52 -7.97
C GLU A 226 2.33 4.86 -6.95
N ALA A 227 1.30 5.60 -6.55
CA ALA A 227 0.15 5.13 -5.81
C ALA A 227 -0.89 4.61 -6.80
N ASN A 228 -1.05 3.29 -6.93
CA ASN A 228 -1.93 2.67 -7.90
C ASN A 228 -3.17 2.11 -7.20
N VAL A 229 -4.36 2.35 -7.74
CA VAL A 229 -5.62 2.05 -7.10
C VAL A 229 -6.49 1.17 -7.99
N ASN A 230 -7.07 0.14 -7.40
CA ASN A 230 -8.11 -0.67 -7.98
C ASN A 230 -9.43 0.12 -8.00
N VAL A 231 -9.86 0.52 -9.17
CA VAL A 231 -11.12 1.28 -9.37
C VAL A 231 -12.29 0.41 -9.79
N HIS A 232 -12.14 -0.91 -9.71
CA HIS A 232 -13.21 -1.87 -9.96
C HIS A 232 -13.95 -2.27 -8.70
N MET A 233 -13.38 -1.99 -7.52
CA MET A 233 -14.00 -2.27 -6.22
C MET A 233 -15.13 -1.29 -5.88
N ASN A 234 -15.81 -1.52 -4.75
CA ASN A 234 -16.86 -0.62 -4.29
C ASN A 234 -16.33 0.79 -4.04
N ASP A 235 -17.08 1.78 -4.49
CA ASP A 235 -16.73 3.20 -4.43
C ASP A 235 -16.35 3.67 -3.03
N VAL A 236 -16.98 3.12 -2.00
CA VAL A 236 -16.70 3.49 -0.59
C VAL A 236 -15.24 3.26 -0.18
N LEU A 237 -14.52 2.37 -0.83
CA LEU A 237 -13.10 2.11 -0.51
C LEU A 237 -12.13 2.91 -1.39
N ILE A 238 -12.56 3.47 -2.52
CA ILE A 238 -11.66 4.12 -3.48
C ILE A 238 -10.95 5.33 -2.87
N PRO A 239 -11.62 6.32 -2.24
CA PRO A 239 -10.96 7.49 -1.66
C PRO A 239 -9.94 7.14 -0.57
N VAL A 240 -10.34 6.29 0.37
CA VAL A 240 -9.43 5.90 1.47
C VAL A 240 -8.26 5.06 0.97
N THR A 241 -8.44 4.23 -0.05
CA THR A 241 -7.35 3.48 -0.69
C THR A 241 -6.40 4.43 -1.42
N MET A 242 -6.89 5.46 -2.10
CA MET A 242 -6.06 6.51 -2.69
C MET A 242 -5.13 7.14 -1.64
N CYS A 243 -5.68 7.53 -0.49
CA CYS A 243 -4.91 8.10 0.61
C CYS A 243 -3.94 7.08 1.26
N HIS A 244 -4.32 5.81 1.31
CA HIS A 244 -3.46 4.72 1.80
C HIS A 244 -2.21 4.55 0.93
N GLU A 245 -2.36 4.52 -0.39
CA GLU A 245 -1.23 4.40 -1.31
C GLU A 245 -0.34 5.65 -1.30
N LEU A 246 -0.91 6.84 -1.05
CA LEU A 246 -0.13 8.05 -0.82
C LEU A 246 0.66 7.99 0.50
N SER A 247 0.15 7.29 1.52
CA SER A 247 0.88 7.07 2.78
C SER A 247 2.15 6.25 2.52
N HIS A 248 2.07 5.19 1.73
CA HIS A 248 3.24 4.43 1.28
C HIS A 248 4.19 5.29 0.45
N LEU A 249 3.69 6.08 -0.47
CA LEU A 249 4.51 6.99 -1.28
C LEU A 249 5.22 8.04 -0.42
N SER A 250 4.66 8.45 0.72
CA SER A 250 5.31 9.36 1.68
C SER A 250 6.31 8.68 2.61
N GLY A 251 6.48 7.34 2.49
CA GLY A 251 7.47 6.55 3.22
C GLY A 251 6.95 5.84 4.48
N TYR A 252 5.62 5.76 4.69
CA TYR A 252 5.01 4.97 5.75
C TYR A 252 4.59 3.60 5.18
N MET A 253 5.42 2.57 5.43
CA MET A 253 5.28 1.27 4.79
C MET A 253 4.52 0.23 5.62
N ARG A 254 4.19 0.55 6.87
CA ARG A 254 3.39 -0.35 7.72
C ARG A 254 1.92 -0.15 7.42
N GLU A 255 1.22 -1.25 7.15
CA GLU A 255 -0.18 -1.25 6.73
C GLU A 255 -1.12 -0.60 7.76
N ASP A 256 -0.90 -0.89 9.04
CA ASP A 256 -1.64 -0.32 10.16
C ASP A 256 -1.50 1.22 10.21
N GLU A 257 -0.28 1.72 9.98
CA GLU A 257 0.00 3.15 9.94
C GLU A 257 -0.57 3.79 8.66
N ALA A 258 -0.42 3.14 7.51
CA ALA A 258 -0.94 3.63 6.24
C ALA A 258 -2.48 3.74 6.25
N ASN A 259 -3.18 2.75 6.83
CA ASN A 259 -4.63 2.80 7.04
C ASN A 259 -5.04 3.96 7.95
N PHE A 260 -4.32 4.17 9.05
CA PHE A 260 -4.62 5.27 9.96
C PHE A 260 -4.32 6.65 9.33
N ILE A 261 -3.21 6.80 8.62
CA ILE A 261 -2.88 8.04 7.90
C ILE A 261 -3.90 8.31 6.80
N ALA A 262 -4.35 7.27 6.08
CA ALA A 262 -5.41 7.39 5.08
C ALA A 262 -6.72 7.90 5.69
N PHE A 263 -7.12 7.36 6.86
CA PHE A 263 -8.24 7.85 7.62
C PHE A 263 -8.09 9.34 7.97
N LEU A 264 -6.92 9.75 8.51
CA LEU A 264 -6.65 11.16 8.82
C LEU A 264 -6.72 12.04 7.56
N ALA A 265 -6.17 11.58 6.43
CA ALA A 265 -6.22 12.32 5.17
C ALA A 265 -7.66 12.51 4.68
N CYS A 266 -8.46 11.47 4.74
CA CYS A 266 -9.89 11.56 4.40
C CYS A 266 -10.65 12.56 5.29
N LEU A 267 -10.30 12.65 6.58
CA LEU A 267 -10.90 13.65 7.49
C LEU A 267 -10.50 15.09 7.16
N GLN A 268 -9.35 15.31 6.50
CA GLN A 268 -8.90 16.65 6.05
C GLN A 268 -9.58 17.11 4.77
N SER A 269 -10.36 16.27 4.12
CA SER A 269 -11.11 16.63 2.92
C SER A 269 -12.35 17.44 3.27
N ASP A 270 -12.63 18.47 2.46
CA ASP A 270 -13.92 19.18 2.49
C ASP A 270 -15.03 18.33 1.81
N ASP A 271 -14.66 17.32 1.01
CA ASP A 271 -15.60 16.43 0.34
C ASP A 271 -16.16 15.38 1.32
N PRO A 272 -17.48 15.38 1.57
CA PRO A 272 -18.11 14.42 2.48
C PRO A 272 -18.00 12.96 2.01
N GLU A 273 -17.81 12.70 0.71
CA GLU A 273 -17.60 11.35 0.16
C GLU A 273 -16.25 10.77 0.63
N PHE A 274 -15.20 11.60 0.64
CA PHE A 274 -13.90 11.24 1.21
C PHE A 274 -13.98 11.00 2.72
N ARG A 275 -14.61 11.90 3.45
CA ARG A 275 -14.78 11.75 4.90
C ARG A 275 -15.54 10.47 5.24
N TYR A 276 -16.60 10.18 4.50
CA TYR A 276 -17.35 8.93 4.67
C TYR A 276 -16.47 7.71 4.43
N SER A 277 -15.70 7.67 3.35
CA SER A 277 -14.78 6.59 3.01
C SER A 277 -13.79 6.30 4.14
N GLY A 278 -13.16 7.33 4.70
CA GLY A 278 -12.23 7.20 5.82
C GLY A 278 -12.89 6.69 7.10
N VAL A 279 -14.04 7.28 7.48
CA VAL A 279 -14.81 6.88 8.68
C VAL A 279 -15.38 5.46 8.52
N TYR A 280 -15.83 5.11 7.31
CA TYR A 280 -16.28 3.74 6.98
C TYR A 280 -15.14 2.73 7.26
N LEU A 281 -13.95 2.93 6.70
CA LEU A 281 -12.81 2.03 6.92
C LEU A 281 -12.47 1.91 8.42
N ALA A 282 -12.36 3.05 9.11
CA ALA A 282 -12.06 3.08 10.54
C ALA A 282 -13.10 2.33 11.36
N SER A 283 -14.40 2.49 11.05
CA SER A 283 -15.50 1.80 11.73
C SER A 283 -15.42 0.28 11.52
N VAL A 284 -15.10 -0.19 10.32
CA VAL A 284 -14.94 -1.62 10.01
C VAL A 284 -13.78 -2.22 10.82
N HIS A 285 -12.63 -1.55 10.86
CA HIS A 285 -11.47 -2.02 11.65
C HIS A 285 -11.78 -2.06 13.15
N ALA A 286 -12.37 -1.00 13.70
CA ALA A 286 -12.74 -0.94 15.11
C ALA A 286 -13.76 -2.01 15.49
N MET A 287 -14.79 -2.22 14.65
CA MET A 287 -15.82 -3.25 14.87
C MET A 287 -15.25 -4.67 14.79
N ASN A 288 -14.32 -4.93 13.85
CA ASN A 288 -13.65 -6.23 13.76
C ASN A 288 -12.82 -6.53 15.02
N ALA A 289 -12.12 -5.52 15.56
CA ALA A 289 -11.41 -5.66 16.82
C ALA A 289 -12.36 -5.90 18.00
N LEU A 290 -13.46 -5.13 18.11
CA LEU A 290 -14.45 -5.28 19.18
C LEU A 290 -15.08 -6.67 19.18
N LEU A 291 -15.35 -7.24 18.01
CA LEU A 291 -15.90 -8.61 17.89
C LEU A 291 -14.99 -9.67 18.53
N THR A 292 -13.68 -9.47 18.46
CA THR A 292 -12.70 -10.41 19.05
C THR A 292 -12.54 -10.26 20.56
N VAL A 293 -12.94 -9.10 21.11
CA VAL A 293 -12.77 -8.74 22.52
C VAL A 293 -14.05 -8.95 23.34
N ASP A 294 -15.20 -8.48 22.81
CA ASP A 294 -16.50 -8.51 23.52
C ASP A 294 -17.65 -8.55 22.53
N SER A 295 -18.26 -9.71 22.38
CA SER A 295 -19.41 -9.92 21.46
C SER A 295 -20.68 -9.19 21.88
N ASP A 296 -20.88 -8.94 23.18
CA ASP A 296 -22.07 -8.26 23.65
C ASP A 296 -21.99 -6.76 23.38
N LEU A 297 -20.83 -6.15 23.60
CA LEU A 297 -20.56 -4.77 23.20
C LEU A 297 -20.57 -4.62 21.67
N TRP A 298 -20.08 -5.60 20.95
CA TRP A 298 -20.16 -5.61 19.49
C TRP A 298 -21.62 -5.57 19.01
N ASN A 299 -22.51 -6.41 19.58
CA ASN A 299 -23.94 -6.43 19.23
C ASN A 299 -24.61 -5.07 19.51
N GLN A 300 -24.24 -4.41 20.63
CA GLN A 300 -24.75 -3.09 20.97
C GLN A 300 -24.29 -2.04 19.94
N ALA A 301 -23.00 -2.04 19.55
CA ALA A 301 -22.48 -1.13 18.54
C ALA A 301 -23.08 -1.42 17.15
N ASP A 302 -23.19 -2.71 16.77
CA ASP A 302 -23.79 -3.10 15.49
C ASP A 302 -25.22 -2.58 15.36
N ALA A 303 -26.01 -2.57 16.43
CA ALA A 303 -27.38 -2.07 16.42
C ALA A 303 -27.48 -0.56 16.06
N LEU A 304 -26.41 0.22 16.21
CA LEU A 304 -26.36 1.64 15.87
C LEU A 304 -26.28 1.92 14.38
N LYS A 305 -25.87 0.94 13.56
CA LYS A 305 -25.71 1.12 12.11
C LYS A 305 -27.04 1.41 11.42
N SER A 306 -27.08 2.46 10.62
CA SER A 306 -28.21 2.76 9.73
C SER A 306 -28.39 1.70 8.64
N ASP A 307 -29.55 1.65 8.02
CA ASP A 307 -29.83 0.74 6.91
C ASP A 307 -28.93 1.04 5.70
N ALA A 308 -28.59 2.32 5.45
CA ALA A 308 -27.70 2.72 4.38
C ALA A 308 -26.26 2.20 4.61
N LEU A 309 -25.69 2.44 5.80
CA LEU A 309 -24.37 1.90 6.16
C LEU A 309 -24.33 0.37 6.08
N ARG A 310 -25.40 -0.31 6.50
CA ARG A 310 -25.52 -1.77 6.38
C ARG A 310 -25.58 -2.25 4.93
N ARG A 311 -26.20 -1.47 4.01
CA ARG A 311 -26.19 -1.78 2.57
C ARG A 311 -24.79 -1.70 2.02
N ASP A 312 -24.04 -0.63 2.33
CA ASP A 312 -22.68 -0.42 1.84
C ASP A 312 -21.73 -1.52 2.33
N ILE A 313 -21.82 -1.90 3.63
CA ILE A 313 -21.05 -3.02 4.19
C ILE A 313 -21.37 -4.34 3.49
N ARG A 314 -22.67 -4.64 3.28
CA ARG A 314 -23.06 -5.88 2.61
C ARG A 314 -22.63 -5.91 1.16
N SER A 315 -22.73 -4.79 0.45
CA SER A 315 -22.28 -4.67 -0.93
C SER A 315 -20.78 -4.91 -1.05
N ASN A 316 -20.00 -4.28 -0.18
CA ASN A 316 -18.54 -4.46 -0.16
C ASN A 316 -18.14 -5.91 0.16
N ASN A 317 -18.78 -6.53 1.17
CA ASN A 317 -18.51 -7.93 1.51
C ASN A 317 -18.90 -8.88 0.36
N ALA A 318 -20.01 -8.61 -0.32
CA ALA A 318 -20.45 -9.41 -1.47
C ALA A 318 -19.50 -9.26 -2.65
N TYR A 319 -18.96 -8.04 -2.86
CA TYR A 319 -17.96 -7.78 -3.89
C TYR A 319 -16.70 -8.63 -3.66
N TRP A 320 -16.05 -8.55 -2.51
CA TRP A 320 -14.83 -9.30 -2.24
C TRP A 320 -15.06 -10.82 -2.22
N LYS A 321 -16.19 -11.26 -1.70
CA LYS A 321 -16.56 -12.68 -1.67
C LYS A 321 -16.59 -13.34 -3.06
N GLN A 322 -16.97 -12.64 -4.12
CA GLN A 322 -16.94 -13.21 -5.48
C GLN A 322 -15.53 -13.48 -6.00
N TYR A 323 -14.51 -12.83 -5.40
CA TYR A 323 -13.10 -12.99 -5.76
C TYR A 323 -12.33 -13.93 -4.81
N GLU A 324 -12.99 -14.51 -3.80
CA GLU A 324 -12.42 -15.58 -2.97
C GLU A 324 -12.17 -16.82 -3.82
N THR A 325 -10.93 -16.99 -4.30
CA THR A 325 -10.51 -18.06 -5.20
C THR A 325 -9.18 -18.66 -4.72
N PRO A 326 -8.76 -19.83 -5.23
CA PRO A 326 -7.41 -20.33 -4.94
C PRO A 326 -6.29 -19.37 -5.32
N VAL A 327 -6.55 -18.40 -6.23
CA VAL A 327 -5.57 -17.38 -6.63
C VAL A 327 -5.46 -16.34 -5.53
N SER A 328 -6.57 -15.84 -4.98
CA SER A 328 -6.54 -14.89 -3.85
C SER A 328 -5.88 -15.50 -2.63
N GLU A 329 -6.17 -16.78 -2.29
CA GLU A 329 -5.51 -17.49 -1.19
C GLU A 329 -3.98 -17.60 -1.35
N VAL A 330 -3.47 -17.70 -2.59
CA VAL A 330 -2.03 -17.70 -2.86
C VAL A 330 -1.48 -16.28 -2.70
N SER A 331 -2.20 -15.26 -3.18
CA SER A 331 -1.84 -13.87 -3.03
C SER A 331 -1.72 -13.49 -1.56
N ASP A 332 -2.71 -13.84 -0.73
CA ASP A 332 -2.72 -13.58 0.72
C ASP A 332 -1.53 -14.21 1.43
N ARG A 333 -1.21 -15.46 1.08
CA ARG A 333 -0.04 -16.15 1.65
C ARG A 333 1.28 -15.46 1.28
N VAL A 334 1.39 -14.97 0.04
CA VAL A 334 2.59 -14.24 -0.41
C VAL A 334 2.67 -12.90 0.30
N ASN A 335 1.56 -12.18 0.42
CA ASN A 335 1.49 -10.91 1.12
C ASN A 335 1.81 -11.07 2.62
N ASP A 336 1.21 -12.05 3.29
CA ASP A 336 1.49 -12.35 4.70
C ASP A 336 2.98 -12.69 4.94
N ALA A 337 3.57 -13.52 4.08
CA ALA A 337 4.99 -13.83 4.14
C ALA A 337 5.88 -12.59 3.93
N TYR A 338 5.47 -11.70 3.02
CA TYR A 338 6.15 -10.45 2.73
C TYR A 338 6.09 -9.49 3.94
N LEU A 339 4.93 -9.28 4.55
CA LEU A 339 4.76 -8.42 5.72
C LEU A 339 5.61 -8.93 6.91
N LYS A 340 5.60 -10.24 7.15
CA LYS A 340 6.44 -10.88 8.20
C LYS A 340 7.93 -10.68 7.94
N ALA A 341 8.39 -10.84 6.69
CA ALA A 341 9.79 -10.64 6.32
C ALA A 341 10.25 -9.19 6.55
N ASN A 342 9.34 -8.22 6.45
CA ASN A 342 9.60 -6.81 6.70
C ASN A 342 9.40 -6.38 8.17
N GLY A 343 9.20 -7.34 9.09
CA GLY A 343 9.16 -7.11 10.53
C GLY A 343 7.78 -6.78 11.09
N GLN A 344 6.73 -7.00 10.32
CA GLN A 344 5.37 -7.03 10.83
C GLN A 344 5.10 -8.44 11.36
N GLU A 345 5.44 -8.67 12.64
CA GLU A 345 5.44 -10.01 13.26
C GLU A 345 4.12 -10.77 13.14
N ASN A 346 3.01 -10.04 13.08
CA ASN A 346 1.67 -10.61 12.98
C ASN A 346 1.17 -10.77 11.54
N GLY A 347 1.94 -10.39 10.51
CA GLY A 347 1.52 -10.40 9.12
C GLY A 347 0.21 -9.63 8.92
N LEU A 348 -0.80 -10.22 8.26
CA LEU A 348 -2.13 -9.62 8.06
C LEU A 348 -2.87 -9.26 9.36
N ARG A 349 -2.48 -9.86 10.50
CA ARG A 349 -3.04 -9.49 11.82
C ARG A 349 -2.55 -8.13 12.34
N SER A 350 -1.56 -7.51 11.67
CA SER A 350 -1.10 -6.16 12.01
C SER A 350 -2.17 -5.07 11.83
N TYR A 351 -3.25 -5.37 11.11
CA TYR A 351 -4.41 -4.48 10.99
C TYR A 351 -5.08 -4.15 12.35
N GLY A 352 -4.79 -4.90 13.42
CA GLY A 352 -5.22 -4.57 14.77
C GLY A 352 -4.58 -3.30 15.34
N ARG A 353 -3.36 -2.94 14.90
CA ARG A 353 -2.64 -1.75 15.40
C ARG A 353 -3.24 -0.42 14.91
N MET A 354 -3.95 -0.39 13.78
CA MET A 354 -4.72 0.79 13.38
C MET A 354 -5.71 1.19 14.47
N VAL A 355 -6.33 0.21 15.13
CA VAL A 355 -7.30 0.44 16.21
C VAL A 355 -6.65 1.09 17.43
N ASP A 356 -5.41 0.73 17.77
CA ASP A 356 -4.67 1.38 18.86
C ASP A 356 -4.39 2.86 18.56
N LEU A 357 -4.13 3.20 17.30
CA LEU A 357 -3.97 4.58 16.85
C LEU A 357 -5.29 5.35 16.89
N LEU A 358 -6.41 4.73 16.48
CA LEU A 358 -7.75 5.31 16.60
C LEU A 358 -8.11 5.58 18.06
N LEU A 359 -7.87 4.62 18.95
CA LEU A 359 -8.08 4.77 20.40
C LEU A 359 -7.22 5.88 20.99
N ALA A 360 -5.98 6.03 20.53
CA ALA A 360 -5.10 7.11 20.97
C ALA A 360 -5.57 8.48 20.46
N TYR A 361 -6.08 8.53 19.22
CA TYR A 361 -6.57 9.75 18.59
C TYR A 361 -7.85 10.29 19.24
N TYR A 362 -8.81 9.42 19.49
CA TYR A 362 -10.12 9.81 20.05
C TYR A 362 -10.16 9.88 21.58
N ARG A 363 -9.07 9.54 22.26
CA ARG A 363 -9.08 9.44 23.74
C ARG A 363 -9.50 10.71 24.44
N ASP A 364 -9.00 11.85 24.00
CA ASP A 364 -9.26 13.14 24.65
C ASP A 364 -10.64 13.71 24.25
N GLU A 365 -11.22 13.22 23.15
CA GLU A 365 -12.53 13.66 22.67
C GLU A 365 -13.69 12.87 23.30
N LEU A 366 -13.44 11.62 23.71
CA LEU A 366 -14.48 10.71 24.22
C LEU A 366 -14.44 10.51 25.73
N GLN A 367 -13.54 11.18 26.45
CA GLN A 367 -13.50 11.25 27.91
C GLN A 367 -14.10 12.53 28.41
#